data_76db47ef85255678456a7e8ae8609be6
#
_entry.id   76db47ef85255678456a7e8ae8609be6
#
_cell.length_a   1.000
_cell.length_b   1.000
_cell.length_c   1.000
_cell.angle_alpha   90.00
_cell.angle_beta   90.00
_cell.angle_gamma   90.00
#
_symmetry.space_group_name_H-M   'P 1'
#
loop_
_entity.id
_entity.type
_entity.pdbx_description
1 polymer ?
#
loop_
_entity_poly.entity_id
_entity_poly.type
_entity_poly.pdbx_seq_one_letter_code
_entity_poly.pdbx_strand_id
1 'polypeptide(L)'
;MEAISDHFLHKFFYPESVAVIGSTGNPKRIGYNLLGNMAKLGYRGRLYPVNPKEKEILGIKTYPRVQDIEEIVDLAVIGVSQAHTPAVLRECIEKGIKRVVLVAGGFSEIGEEGKRVQREMLDLVRKNGVRAIGPNALSPINPRMNLAVSFQPLDEMRTGGLSLIFQSGLYEPRIRWLFAECNLRLSKLIDLGNKMDVNEVDALSYLVFDTETRVIGIHMESIAGDPLEFSRLLKQAAALGKRVIVLKSGRTEEGARAAASHTGAMVKGSDAIFDTVIKQCGALRVSTIEEFFDVARALERFGSLSLTGDRIVTVAGSGGEGVVLTDLVQQEGMEMARATPATMERLKSIFPPWDIGANPFDLGICLQFNDAAVVYNTLIQALAEDDNVDVLHVQIHQRVINAPRESLSVFTGVSALKKPIVLWSIGARPGANETLQWLEDHQIPVFDSPEKALRAAAALRRLCLSAGSS
;
A
#
# COMPACT_ATOMS: atom_id res chain seq x y z
N MET A 1 -17.54 -9.99 19.88
CA MET A 1 -16.84 -8.94 19.11
C MET A 1 -17.92 -8.04 18.54
N GLU A 2 -17.84 -6.75 18.78
CA GLU A 2 -18.68 -5.77 18.08
C GLU A 2 -18.50 -5.92 16.57
N ALA A 3 -19.57 -5.71 15.82
CA ALA A 3 -19.46 -5.77 14.36
C ALA A 3 -18.52 -4.65 13.88
N ILE A 4 -17.71 -4.89 12.87
CA ILE A 4 -16.79 -3.86 12.32
C ILE A 4 -17.54 -2.60 11.87
N SER A 5 -18.82 -2.74 11.51
CA SER A 5 -19.74 -1.64 11.20
C SER A 5 -19.97 -0.66 12.36
N ASP A 6 -19.81 -1.13 13.60
CA ASP A 6 -20.06 -0.32 14.81
C ASP A 6 -18.83 0.51 15.18
N HIS A 7 -17.67 0.17 14.63
CA HIS A 7 -16.44 0.92 14.84
C HIS A 7 -16.57 2.33 14.22
N PHE A 8 -16.18 3.37 14.94
CA PHE A 8 -16.39 4.77 14.53
C PHE A 8 -15.72 5.10 13.18
N LEU A 9 -14.61 4.42 12.79
CA LEU A 9 -13.96 4.59 11.50
C LEU A 9 -14.74 4.01 10.33
N HIS A 10 -15.71 3.11 10.57
CA HIS A 10 -16.45 2.49 9.47
C HIS A 10 -17.09 3.53 8.55
N LYS A 11 -17.79 4.49 9.10
CA LYS A 11 -18.45 5.56 8.34
C LYS A 11 -17.47 6.62 7.76
N PHE A 12 -16.19 6.59 8.10
CA PHE A 12 -15.17 7.33 7.33
C PHE A 12 -14.87 6.62 6.00
N PHE A 13 -14.85 5.28 5.99
CA PHE A 13 -14.58 4.50 4.79
C PHE A 13 -15.83 4.18 3.97
N TYR A 14 -16.99 4.10 4.60
CA TYR A 14 -18.27 3.75 3.98
C TYR A 14 -19.35 4.80 4.29
N PRO A 15 -19.09 6.09 4.03
CA PRO A 15 -20.14 7.10 4.18
C PRO A 15 -21.18 6.93 3.08
N GLU A 16 -22.45 7.15 3.39
CA GLU A 16 -23.54 7.21 2.41
C GLU A 16 -23.72 8.63 1.84
N SER A 17 -23.17 9.62 2.57
CA SER A 17 -23.23 11.02 2.17
C SER A 17 -21.95 11.75 2.60
N VAL A 18 -21.42 12.60 1.70
CA VAL A 18 -20.20 13.38 1.92
C VAL A 18 -20.44 14.84 1.56
N ALA A 19 -20.24 15.74 2.52
CA ALA A 19 -20.14 17.16 2.25
C ALA A 19 -18.68 17.55 1.96
N VAL A 20 -18.42 18.21 0.83
CA VAL A 20 -17.09 18.72 0.46
C VAL A 20 -17.10 20.25 0.55
N ILE A 21 -16.58 20.77 1.67
CA ILE A 21 -16.63 22.19 2.00
C ILE A 21 -15.36 22.88 1.49
N GLY A 22 -15.53 23.93 0.69
CA GLY A 22 -14.44 24.58 -0.03
C GLY A 22 -14.17 23.96 -1.40
N SER A 23 -15.07 23.08 -1.88
CA SER A 23 -15.04 22.58 -3.27
C SER A 23 -15.20 23.73 -4.27
N THR A 24 -14.68 23.55 -5.48
CA THR A 24 -14.75 24.56 -6.55
C THR A 24 -14.81 23.90 -7.93
N GLY A 25 -15.49 24.53 -8.87
CA GLY A 25 -15.51 24.14 -10.28
C GLY A 25 -14.24 24.52 -11.06
N ASN A 26 -13.31 25.26 -10.45
CA ASN A 26 -12.08 25.70 -11.11
C ASN A 26 -10.97 24.64 -10.99
N PRO A 27 -10.57 23.97 -12.11
CA PRO A 27 -9.57 22.90 -12.10
C PRO A 27 -8.14 23.36 -11.70
N LYS A 28 -7.89 24.68 -11.68
CA LYS A 28 -6.61 25.24 -11.22
C LYS A 28 -6.52 25.36 -9.68
N ARG A 29 -7.61 25.11 -8.97
CA ARG A 29 -7.69 25.18 -7.52
C ARG A 29 -7.57 23.79 -6.90
N ILE A 30 -6.84 23.69 -5.80
CA ILE A 30 -6.61 22.44 -5.05
C ILE A 30 -7.93 21.76 -4.64
N GLY A 31 -8.94 22.53 -4.21
CA GLY A 31 -10.25 22.01 -3.81
C GLY A 31 -11.07 21.37 -4.94
N TYR A 32 -10.65 21.51 -6.21
CA TYR A 32 -11.31 20.89 -7.36
C TYR A 32 -11.29 19.36 -7.26
N ASN A 33 -10.14 18.78 -7.03
CA ASN A 33 -9.98 17.32 -7.02
C ASN A 33 -10.59 16.65 -5.78
N LEU A 34 -10.77 17.38 -4.66
CA LEU A 34 -11.46 16.84 -3.48
C LEU A 34 -12.90 16.38 -3.78
N LEU A 35 -13.58 17.08 -4.68
CA LEU A 35 -14.91 16.69 -5.19
C LEU A 35 -14.79 15.93 -6.52
N GLY A 36 -13.92 16.42 -7.41
CA GLY A 36 -13.80 15.96 -8.80
C GLY A 36 -13.43 14.50 -8.93
N ASN A 37 -12.57 13.98 -8.06
CA ASN A 37 -12.23 12.56 -8.05
C ASN A 37 -13.46 11.69 -7.78
N MET A 38 -14.22 12.00 -6.74
CA MET A 38 -15.43 11.24 -6.39
C MET A 38 -16.50 11.35 -7.47
N ALA A 39 -16.72 12.54 -8.02
CA ALA A 39 -17.67 12.75 -9.11
C ALA A 39 -17.28 11.97 -10.37
N LYS A 40 -16.00 12.02 -10.78
CA LYS A 40 -15.47 11.34 -11.95
C LYS A 40 -15.46 9.81 -11.82
N LEU A 41 -15.05 9.32 -10.65
CA LEU A 41 -14.97 7.88 -10.38
C LEU A 41 -16.35 7.23 -10.13
N GLY A 42 -17.40 8.03 -10.01
CA GLY A 42 -18.75 7.54 -9.72
C GLY A 42 -18.90 7.07 -8.28
N TYR A 43 -18.66 7.97 -7.32
CA TYR A 43 -18.88 7.70 -5.90
C TYR A 43 -20.27 7.12 -5.64
N ARG A 44 -20.36 6.09 -4.82
CA ARG A 44 -21.61 5.33 -4.64
C ARG A 44 -22.61 5.93 -3.63
N GLY A 45 -22.22 7.02 -2.97
CA GLY A 45 -23.10 7.77 -2.06
C GLY A 45 -23.52 9.14 -2.64
N ARG A 46 -24.09 9.98 -1.79
CA ARG A 46 -24.51 11.33 -2.15
C ARG A 46 -23.38 12.33 -1.89
N LEU A 47 -23.14 13.24 -2.84
CA LEU A 47 -22.16 14.32 -2.74
C LEU A 47 -22.85 15.66 -2.57
N TYR A 48 -22.38 16.43 -1.59
CA TYR A 48 -22.87 17.77 -1.25
C TYR A 48 -21.72 18.77 -1.34
N PRO A 49 -21.48 19.38 -2.51
CA PRO A 49 -20.54 20.50 -2.62
C PRO A 49 -21.01 21.68 -1.77
N VAL A 50 -20.10 22.28 -1.02
CA VAL A 50 -20.40 23.48 -0.23
C VAL A 50 -19.46 24.62 -0.65
N ASN A 51 -20.04 25.67 -1.25
CA ASN A 51 -19.32 26.87 -1.67
C ASN A 51 -20.28 28.06 -1.72
N PRO A 52 -20.00 29.21 -1.03
CA PRO A 52 -20.92 30.34 -0.99
C PRO A 52 -21.03 31.11 -2.31
N LYS A 53 -20.17 30.85 -3.30
CA LYS A 53 -20.10 31.61 -4.56
C LYS A 53 -20.62 30.85 -5.78
N GLU A 54 -20.63 29.54 -5.75
CA GLU A 54 -21.00 28.68 -6.88
C GLU A 54 -22.35 28.02 -6.62
N LYS A 55 -23.25 28.03 -7.59
CA LYS A 55 -24.57 27.37 -7.47
C LYS A 55 -24.54 25.91 -7.89
N GLU A 56 -23.60 25.56 -8.72
CA GLU A 56 -23.38 24.22 -9.25
C GLU A 56 -21.88 23.98 -9.47
N ILE A 57 -21.39 22.79 -9.14
CA ILE A 57 -20.02 22.35 -9.37
C ILE A 57 -20.07 20.96 -9.99
N LEU A 58 -19.47 20.79 -11.17
CA LEU A 58 -19.43 19.50 -11.89
C LEU A 58 -20.81 18.87 -12.13
N GLY A 59 -21.83 19.67 -12.38
CA GLY A 59 -23.22 19.19 -12.55
C GLY A 59 -23.94 18.85 -11.25
N ILE A 60 -23.33 19.13 -10.08
CA ILE A 60 -23.91 18.83 -8.78
C ILE A 60 -24.35 20.15 -8.12
N LYS A 61 -25.61 20.19 -7.63
CA LYS A 61 -26.13 21.32 -6.86
C LYS A 61 -25.20 21.64 -5.69
N THR A 62 -24.84 22.94 -5.58
CA THR A 62 -23.94 23.40 -4.50
C THR A 62 -24.75 24.14 -3.44
N TYR A 63 -24.36 24.01 -2.19
CA TYR A 63 -24.97 24.63 -1.03
C TYR A 63 -24.09 25.79 -0.54
N PRO A 64 -24.64 26.98 -0.21
CA PRO A 64 -23.83 28.09 0.31
C PRO A 64 -23.12 27.76 1.63
N ARG A 65 -23.79 27.00 2.52
CA ARG A 65 -23.27 26.55 3.82
C ARG A 65 -23.69 25.11 4.10
N VAL A 66 -22.99 24.45 4.98
CA VAL A 66 -23.31 23.06 5.37
C VAL A 66 -24.68 22.96 6.07
N GLN A 67 -25.14 24.02 6.74
CA GLN A 67 -26.48 24.11 7.34
C GLN A 67 -27.62 24.02 6.32
N ASP A 68 -27.39 24.47 5.08
CA ASP A 68 -28.39 24.51 4.03
C ASP A 68 -28.68 23.14 3.40
N ILE A 69 -27.87 22.12 3.73
CA ILE A 69 -28.11 20.70 3.35
C ILE A 69 -29.26 20.19 4.24
N GLU A 70 -30.29 19.58 3.65
CA GLU A 70 -31.47 19.13 4.39
C GLU A 70 -31.15 18.00 5.38
N GLU A 71 -30.28 17.06 5.00
CA GLU A 71 -29.91 15.91 5.83
C GLU A 71 -28.63 16.15 6.66
N ILE A 72 -28.42 15.31 7.67
CA ILE A 72 -27.14 15.21 8.38
C ILE A 72 -26.24 14.26 7.60
N VAL A 73 -25.14 14.77 7.03
CA VAL A 73 -24.22 13.95 6.24
C VAL A 73 -23.34 13.08 7.14
N ASP A 74 -22.95 11.90 6.64
CA ASP A 74 -22.10 10.96 7.37
C ASP A 74 -20.68 11.49 7.57
N LEU A 75 -20.14 12.21 6.56
CA LEU A 75 -18.77 12.69 6.53
C LEU A 75 -18.69 14.11 5.97
N ALA A 76 -17.98 15.01 6.63
CA ALA A 76 -17.61 16.32 6.09
C ALA A 76 -16.11 16.38 5.80
N VAL A 77 -15.74 16.73 4.57
CA VAL A 77 -14.37 17.03 4.14
C VAL A 77 -14.21 18.55 4.12
N ILE A 78 -13.41 19.08 5.04
CA ILE A 78 -13.21 20.53 5.23
C ILE A 78 -11.94 20.95 4.50
N GLY A 79 -12.11 21.40 3.24
CA GLY A 79 -11.06 21.82 2.31
C GLY A 79 -10.91 23.35 2.20
N VAL A 80 -11.18 24.09 3.26
CA VAL A 80 -10.97 25.54 3.33
C VAL A 80 -9.59 25.88 3.91
N SER A 81 -9.16 27.16 3.81
CA SER A 81 -7.89 27.60 4.39
C SER A 81 -7.87 27.43 5.91
N GLN A 82 -6.65 27.33 6.47
CA GLN A 82 -6.39 27.21 7.91
C GLN A 82 -7.19 28.25 8.74
N ALA A 83 -7.23 29.50 8.31
CA ALA A 83 -7.93 30.56 9.02
C ALA A 83 -9.46 30.35 9.14
N HIS A 84 -10.08 29.63 8.18
CA HIS A 84 -11.52 29.37 8.17
C HIS A 84 -11.89 28.01 8.78
N THR A 85 -10.94 27.07 8.88
CA THR A 85 -11.19 25.70 9.33
C THR A 85 -11.87 25.62 10.71
N PRO A 86 -11.48 26.39 11.77
CA PRO A 86 -12.14 26.31 13.08
C PRO A 86 -13.62 26.77 13.05
N ALA A 87 -13.94 27.78 12.23
CA ALA A 87 -15.32 28.26 12.09
C ALA A 87 -16.19 27.24 11.38
N VAL A 88 -15.71 26.69 10.26
CA VAL A 88 -16.41 25.65 9.49
C VAL A 88 -16.59 24.36 10.29
N LEU A 89 -15.59 24.00 11.11
CA LEU A 89 -15.71 22.87 12.02
C LEU A 89 -16.86 23.05 13.01
N ARG A 90 -17.02 24.26 13.60
CA ARG A 90 -18.17 24.58 14.48
C ARG A 90 -19.49 24.43 13.73
N GLU A 91 -19.58 24.96 12.52
CA GLU A 91 -20.76 24.79 11.68
C GLU A 91 -21.11 23.31 11.44
N CYS A 92 -20.13 22.47 11.13
CA CYS A 92 -20.36 21.03 10.96
C CYS A 92 -20.88 20.38 12.24
N ILE A 93 -20.33 20.75 13.40
CA ILE A 93 -20.77 20.27 14.73
C ILE A 93 -22.20 20.69 15.02
N GLU A 94 -22.53 21.96 14.81
CA GLU A 94 -23.88 22.52 15.00
C GLU A 94 -24.90 21.85 14.07
N LYS A 95 -24.51 21.46 12.86
CA LYS A 95 -25.31 20.66 11.92
C LYS A 95 -25.55 19.23 12.45
N GLY A 96 -24.78 18.77 13.41
CA GLY A 96 -24.86 17.40 13.97
C GLY A 96 -23.96 16.38 13.28
N ILE A 97 -23.04 16.81 12.41
CA ILE A 97 -22.10 15.92 11.71
C ILE A 97 -21.10 15.35 12.74
N LYS A 98 -20.90 14.04 12.71
CA LYS A 98 -20.09 13.31 13.70
C LYS A 98 -18.72 12.92 13.21
N ARG A 99 -18.41 13.08 11.91
CA ARG A 99 -17.13 12.69 11.31
C ARG A 99 -16.64 13.79 10.38
N VAL A 100 -15.42 14.23 10.61
CA VAL A 100 -14.82 15.30 9.82
C VAL A 100 -13.40 14.94 9.38
N VAL A 101 -13.02 15.39 8.19
CA VAL A 101 -11.64 15.38 7.71
C VAL A 101 -11.19 16.83 7.56
N LEU A 102 -10.09 17.18 8.21
CA LEU A 102 -9.50 18.52 8.19
C LEU A 102 -8.32 18.51 7.21
N VAL A 103 -8.54 19.06 6.02
CA VAL A 103 -7.56 18.96 4.92
C VAL A 103 -6.41 19.95 5.07
N ALA A 104 -6.70 21.16 5.57
CA ALA A 104 -5.71 22.23 5.67
C ALA A 104 -4.59 21.89 6.67
N GLY A 105 -3.35 22.22 6.31
CA GLY A 105 -2.22 22.40 7.22
C GLY A 105 -2.18 23.80 7.81
N GLY A 106 -1.12 24.12 8.56
CA GLY A 106 -0.93 25.43 9.20
C GLY A 106 -1.34 25.42 10.68
N PHE A 107 -1.21 24.28 11.36
CA PHE A 107 -1.58 24.12 12.77
C PHE A 107 -0.34 23.79 13.63
N SER A 108 -0.27 22.64 14.27
CA SER A 108 0.84 22.31 15.19
C SER A 108 2.24 22.43 14.58
N GLU A 109 2.36 22.31 13.28
CA GLU A 109 3.61 22.42 12.52
C GLU A 109 4.15 23.85 12.38
N ILE A 110 3.32 24.88 12.58
CA ILE A 110 3.75 26.27 12.45
C ILE A 110 4.14 26.96 13.78
N GLY A 111 4.19 26.19 14.88
CA GLY A 111 4.61 26.69 16.18
C GLY A 111 3.46 26.81 17.21
N GLU A 112 3.68 27.58 18.30
CA GLU A 112 2.81 27.58 19.46
C GLU A 112 1.40 28.07 19.19
N GLU A 113 1.23 29.09 18.35
CA GLU A 113 -0.10 29.58 18.00
C GLU A 113 -0.90 28.52 17.22
N GLY A 114 -0.29 27.83 16.27
CA GLY A 114 -0.94 26.74 15.56
C GLY A 114 -1.29 25.56 16.48
N LYS A 115 -0.41 25.23 17.44
CA LYS A 115 -0.70 24.23 18.48
C LYS A 115 -1.86 24.62 19.36
N ARG A 116 -1.99 25.91 19.71
CA ARG A 116 -3.11 26.42 20.50
C ARG A 116 -4.43 26.22 19.77
N VAL A 117 -4.49 26.66 18.49
CA VAL A 117 -5.70 26.49 17.68
C VAL A 117 -6.06 25.03 17.50
N GLN A 118 -5.07 24.15 17.24
CA GLN A 118 -5.30 22.71 17.11
C GLN A 118 -5.86 22.10 18.41
N ARG A 119 -5.36 22.51 19.58
CA ARG A 119 -5.91 22.06 20.88
C ARG A 119 -7.36 22.51 21.07
N GLU A 120 -7.69 23.76 20.74
CA GLU A 120 -9.06 24.28 20.80
C GLU A 120 -10.02 23.48 19.90
N MET A 121 -9.57 23.10 18.69
CA MET A 121 -10.35 22.23 17.81
C MET A 121 -10.52 20.82 18.39
N LEU A 122 -9.47 20.26 19.00
CA LEU A 122 -9.54 18.95 19.68
C LEU A 122 -10.57 18.96 20.82
N ASP A 123 -10.53 19.97 21.68
CA ASP A 123 -11.49 20.13 22.79
C ASP A 123 -12.93 20.24 22.26
N LEU A 124 -13.10 20.98 21.16
CA LEU A 124 -14.39 21.16 20.51
C LEU A 124 -14.95 19.84 19.97
N VAL A 125 -14.16 19.05 19.24
CA VAL A 125 -14.62 17.76 18.68
C VAL A 125 -14.92 16.75 19.79
N ARG A 126 -14.06 16.66 20.81
CA ARG A 126 -14.27 15.75 21.95
C ARG A 126 -15.52 16.07 22.75
N LYS A 127 -15.73 17.36 23.08
CA LYS A 127 -16.91 17.83 23.83
C LYS A 127 -18.22 17.47 23.13
N ASN A 128 -18.23 17.42 21.80
CA ASN A 128 -19.43 17.18 21.00
C ASN A 128 -19.54 15.74 20.45
N GLY A 129 -18.66 14.82 20.86
CA GLY A 129 -18.66 13.45 20.42
C GLY A 129 -18.44 13.33 18.90
N VAL A 130 -17.62 14.22 18.34
CA VAL A 130 -17.20 14.20 16.93
C VAL A 130 -15.84 13.55 16.85
N ARG A 131 -15.57 12.82 15.75
CA ARG A 131 -14.24 12.28 15.46
C ARG A 131 -13.65 13.02 14.25
N ALA A 132 -12.36 13.32 14.34
CA ALA A 132 -11.67 14.14 13.33
C ALA A 132 -10.36 13.47 12.85
N ILE A 133 -10.22 13.33 11.53
CA ILE A 133 -8.95 12.97 10.88
C ILE A 133 -8.22 14.25 10.48
N GLY A 134 -6.92 14.30 10.72
CA GLY A 134 -6.08 15.47 10.46
C GLY A 134 -5.85 16.34 11.71
N PRO A 135 -5.64 17.66 11.58
CA PRO A 135 -5.54 18.43 10.31
C PRO A 135 -4.35 18.02 9.44
N ASN A 136 -4.23 18.65 8.27
CA ASN A 136 -3.21 18.33 7.29
C ASN A 136 -3.31 16.89 6.75
N ALA A 137 -4.51 16.44 6.39
CA ALA A 137 -4.81 15.07 5.99
C ALA A 137 -5.57 15.00 4.67
N LEU A 138 -5.20 14.03 3.83
CA LEU A 138 -5.85 13.73 2.55
C LEU A 138 -6.39 12.29 2.58
N SER A 139 -7.53 12.12 3.19
CA SER A 139 -8.18 10.81 3.39
C SER A 139 -9.68 10.97 3.60
N PRO A 140 -10.45 9.89 3.52
CA PRO A 140 -10.05 8.54 3.17
C PRO A 140 -10.01 8.27 1.66
N ILE A 141 -9.39 7.14 1.30
CA ILE A 141 -9.55 6.51 -0.02
C ILE A 141 -10.13 5.11 0.19
N ASN A 142 -11.22 4.79 -0.52
CA ASN A 142 -11.82 3.46 -0.57
C ASN A 142 -12.31 3.17 -2.01
N PRO A 143 -11.57 2.34 -2.77
CA PRO A 143 -11.94 2.03 -4.16
C PRO A 143 -13.31 1.34 -4.30
N ARG A 144 -13.77 0.58 -3.31
CA ARG A 144 -15.09 -0.09 -3.35
C ARG A 144 -16.25 0.90 -3.35
N MET A 145 -16.05 2.06 -2.74
CA MET A 145 -17.02 3.15 -2.70
C MET A 145 -16.79 4.20 -3.80
N ASN A 146 -15.69 4.11 -4.54
CA ASN A 146 -15.16 5.19 -5.37
C ASN A 146 -14.97 6.49 -4.58
N LEU A 147 -14.64 6.34 -3.29
CA LEU A 147 -14.36 7.43 -2.37
C LEU A 147 -12.88 7.78 -2.45
N ALA A 148 -12.57 9.03 -2.77
CA ALA A 148 -11.19 9.49 -2.88
C ALA A 148 -11.06 10.96 -2.49
N VAL A 149 -10.53 11.21 -1.29
CA VAL A 149 -10.12 12.54 -0.83
C VAL A 149 -8.64 12.71 -1.13
N SER A 150 -8.31 13.35 -2.26
CA SER A 150 -6.96 13.55 -2.76
C SER A 150 -6.89 14.83 -3.57
N PHE A 151 -5.73 15.50 -3.56
CA PHE A 151 -5.43 16.63 -4.44
C PHE A 151 -4.99 16.18 -5.84
N GLN A 152 -4.47 14.96 -5.98
CA GLN A 152 -4.08 14.42 -7.29
C GLN A 152 -5.33 14.03 -8.08
N PRO A 153 -5.38 14.31 -9.38
CA PRO A 153 -6.43 13.78 -10.23
C PRO A 153 -6.30 12.27 -10.35
N LEU A 154 -7.36 11.55 -10.02
CA LEU A 154 -7.41 10.09 -10.15
C LEU A 154 -8.30 9.70 -11.33
N ASP A 155 -7.74 8.90 -12.24
CA ASP A 155 -8.45 8.40 -13.43
C ASP A 155 -9.06 7.01 -13.15
N GLU A 156 -8.43 6.25 -12.27
CA GLU A 156 -8.88 4.93 -11.85
C GLU A 156 -8.43 4.63 -10.41
N MET A 157 -9.13 3.70 -9.78
CA MET A 157 -8.72 3.05 -8.54
C MET A 157 -9.02 1.55 -8.64
N ARG A 158 -8.12 0.73 -8.09
CA ARG A 158 -8.26 -0.73 -8.13
C ARG A 158 -8.47 -1.30 -6.73
N THR A 159 -9.49 -2.13 -6.61
CA THR A 159 -9.83 -2.80 -5.36
C THR A 159 -8.89 -3.98 -5.11
N GLY A 160 -8.41 -4.11 -3.86
CA GLY A 160 -7.57 -5.22 -3.42
C GLY A 160 -7.65 -5.44 -1.91
N GLY A 161 -6.67 -6.17 -1.37
CA GLY A 161 -6.57 -6.50 0.05
C GLY A 161 -5.55 -5.68 0.82
N LEU A 162 -4.93 -4.66 0.23
CA LEU A 162 -3.97 -3.79 0.89
C LEU A 162 -4.65 -2.58 1.52
N SER A 163 -4.42 -2.36 2.81
CA SER A 163 -4.78 -1.12 3.49
C SER A 163 -3.55 -0.34 3.94
N LEU A 164 -3.59 0.98 3.83
CA LEU A 164 -2.48 1.85 4.11
C LEU A 164 -2.84 2.87 5.19
N ILE A 165 -1.96 3.03 6.18
CA ILE A 165 -2.00 4.07 7.22
C ILE A 165 -0.81 4.99 6.98
N PHE A 166 -1.06 6.28 6.77
CA PHE A 166 -0.03 7.30 6.62
C PHE A 166 -0.15 8.37 7.71
N GLN A 167 0.98 8.82 8.21
CA GLN A 167 1.03 10.01 9.07
C GLN A 167 1.19 11.29 8.26
N SER A 168 1.63 11.19 7.00
CA SER A 168 1.84 12.34 6.12
C SER A 168 1.44 12.01 4.69
N GLY A 169 1.17 13.04 3.89
CA GLY A 169 0.85 12.91 2.48
C GLY A 169 1.96 12.37 1.56
N LEU A 170 2.91 11.60 2.10
CA LEU A 170 4.04 11.00 1.37
C LEU A 170 3.60 10.20 0.14
N TYR A 171 2.45 9.55 0.20
CA TYR A 171 1.88 8.78 -0.91
C TYR A 171 1.28 9.68 -2.01
N GLU A 172 0.82 10.86 -1.64
CA GLU A 172 -0.02 11.75 -2.47
C GLU A 172 0.61 12.06 -3.84
N PRO A 173 1.89 12.47 -3.95
CA PRO A 173 2.49 12.72 -5.25
C PRO A 173 2.63 11.49 -6.14
N ARG A 174 2.51 10.29 -5.55
CA ARG A 174 2.74 9.00 -6.21
C ARG A 174 1.45 8.25 -6.53
N ILE A 175 0.33 8.59 -5.87
CA ILE A 175 -0.87 7.75 -5.87
C ILE A 175 -1.41 7.48 -7.27
N ARG A 176 -1.40 8.47 -8.14
CA ARG A 176 -1.82 8.33 -9.54
C ARG A 176 -0.93 7.33 -10.29
N TRP A 177 0.39 7.48 -10.16
CA TRP A 177 1.37 6.58 -10.77
C TRP A 177 1.28 5.16 -10.20
N LEU A 178 1.08 5.03 -8.88
CA LEU A 178 0.92 3.72 -8.24
C LEU A 178 -0.29 2.95 -8.78
N PHE A 179 -1.41 3.61 -9.03
CA PHE A 179 -2.57 2.96 -9.65
C PHE A 179 -2.31 2.65 -11.12
N ALA A 180 -1.85 3.63 -11.92
CA ALA A 180 -1.74 3.51 -13.36
C ALA A 180 -0.59 2.59 -13.82
N GLU A 181 0.57 2.65 -13.16
CA GLU A 181 1.79 1.98 -13.62
C GLU A 181 2.15 0.76 -12.76
N CYS A 182 1.91 0.83 -11.43
CA CYS A 182 2.31 -0.24 -10.52
C CYS A 182 1.17 -1.20 -10.17
N ASN A 183 0.00 -1.05 -10.77
CA ASN A 183 -1.17 -1.88 -10.46
C ASN A 183 -1.47 -1.96 -8.95
N LEU A 184 -1.36 -0.81 -8.24
CA LEU A 184 -1.70 -0.76 -6.82
C LEU A 184 -3.19 -1.10 -6.63
N ARG A 185 -3.49 -2.03 -5.71
CA ARG A 185 -4.85 -2.43 -5.38
C ARG A 185 -5.10 -2.22 -3.90
N LEU A 186 -6.03 -1.36 -3.59
CA LEU A 186 -6.32 -0.99 -2.21
C LEU A 186 -7.64 -1.57 -1.72
N SER A 187 -7.67 -1.91 -0.43
CA SER A 187 -8.90 -1.97 0.35
C SER A 187 -9.22 -0.56 0.86
N LYS A 188 -8.30 0.04 1.63
CA LYS A 188 -8.49 1.36 2.23
C LYS A 188 -7.16 2.10 2.36
N LEU A 189 -7.25 3.45 2.38
CA LEU A 189 -6.12 4.29 2.77
C LEU A 189 -6.63 5.36 3.74
N ILE A 190 -5.89 5.55 4.82
CA ILE A 190 -6.10 6.62 5.79
C ILE A 190 -4.81 7.42 5.98
N ASP A 191 -4.88 8.72 5.74
CA ASP A 191 -3.85 9.70 6.08
C ASP A 191 -4.29 10.44 7.34
N LEU A 192 -3.48 10.34 8.37
CA LEU A 192 -3.78 10.85 9.70
C LEU A 192 -3.34 12.30 9.91
N GLY A 193 -2.47 12.82 9.03
CA GLY A 193 -1.91 14.16 9.15
C GLY A 193 -1.25 14.41 10.50
N ASN A 194 -1.64 15.49 11.18
CA ASN A 194 -1.11 15.86 12.49
C ASN A 194 -1.62 14.96 13.66
N LYS A 195 -2.52 14.03 13.39
CA LYS A 195 -3.08 13.08 14.39
C LYS A 195 -3.67 13.80 15.61
N MET A 196 -4.48 14.83 15.37
CA MET A 196 -5.08 15.62 16.44
C MET A 196 -6.03 14.81 17.33
N ASP A 197 -6.89 13.97 16.70
CA ASP A 197 -7.86 13.10 17.37
C ASP A 197 -7.67 11.65 16.98
N VAL A 198 -7.91 11.31 15.71
CA VAL A 198 -7.70 9.96 15.17
C VAL A 198 -6.21 9.71 14.95
N ASN A 199 -5.71 8.57 15.42
CA ASN A 199 -4.30 8.21 15.34
C ASN A 199 -4.10 6.79 14.75
N GLU A 200 -2.84 6.34 14.68
CA GLU A 200 -2.47 5.04 14.12
C GLU A 200 -3.01 3.84 14.88
N VAL A 201 -3.22 3.96 16.19
CA VAL A 201 -3.83 2.89 17.00
C VAL A 201 -5.30 2.74 16.65
N ASP A 202 -6.04 3.85 16.52
CA ASP A 202 -7.42 3.86 16.04
C ASP A 202 -7.54 3.23 14.66
N ALA A 203 -6.65 3.62 13.72
CA ALA A 203 -6.67 3.07 12.36
C ALA A 203 -6.36 1.58 12.35
N LEU A 204 -5.34 1.15 13.09
CA LEU A 204 -4.95 -0.25 13.18
C LEU A 204 -6.03 -1.09 13.85
N SER A 205 -6.71 -0.58 14.90
CA SER A 205 -7.80 -1.29 15.58
C SER A 205 -8.97 -1.61 14.65
N TYR A 206 -9.26 -0.74 13.68
CA TYR A 206 -10.23 -1.02 12.62
C TYR A 206 -9.70 -2.05 11.61
N LEU A 207 -8.50 -1.83 11.06
CA LEU A 207 -7.97 -2.63 9.94
C LEU A 207 -7.64 -4.08 10.34
N VAL A 208 -7.30 -4.31 11.61
CA VAL A 208 -7.04 -5.67 12.13
C VAL A 208 -8.27 -6.55 12.02
N PHE A 209 -9.47 -6.00 12.22
CA PHE A 209 -10.73 -6.75 12.13
C PHE A 209 -11.46 -6.60 10.80
N ASP A 210 -11.01 -5.72 9.91
CA ASP A 210 -11.58 -5.54 8.59
C ASP A 210 -11.30 -6.77 7.70
N THR A 211 -12.35 -7.48 7.31
CA THR A 211 -12.24 -8.71 6.51
C THR A 211 -11.75 -8.48 5.07
N GLU A 212 -11.85 -7.25 4.58
CA GLU A 212 -11.35 -6.88 3.25
C GLU A 212 -9.84 -6.62 3.25
N THR A 213 -9.24 -6.39 4.44
CA THR A 213 -7.81 -6.10 4.60
C THR A 213 -7.04 -7.38 4.88
N ARG A 214 -6.05 -7.69 4.06
CA ARG A 214 -5.09 -8.80 4.22
C ARG A 214 -3.68 -8.32 4.54
N VAL A 215 -3.31 -7.17 3.99
CA VAL A 215 -2.00 -6.54 4.20
C VAL A 215 -2.21 -5.13 4.74
N ILE A 216 -1.45 -4.75 5.75
CA ILE A 216 -1.49 -3.41 6.35
C ILE A 216 -0.11 -2.78 6.19
N GLY A 217 -0.01 -1.69 5.44
CA GLY A 217 1.18 -0.85 5.35
C GLY A 217 1.04 0.36 6.25
N ILE A 218 2.02 0.60 7.11
CA ILE A 218 2.02 1.72 8.06
C ILE A 218 3.25 2.59 7.83
N HIS A 219 3.04 3.86 7.46
CA HIS A 219 4.06 4.88 7.51
C HIS A 219 3.83 5.81 8.70
N MET A 220 4.84 5.98 9.53
CA MET A 220 4.75 6.84 10.73
C MET A 220 6.06 7.55 11.05
N GLU A 221 5.95 8.67 11.72
CA GLU A 221 7.06 9.43 12.31
C GLU A 221 7.13 9.22 13.83
N SER A 222 5.97 9.08 14.47
CA SER A 222 5.82 8.87 15.92
C SER A 222 4.59 8.02 16.21
N ILE A 223 4.50 7.46 17.42
CA ILE A 223 3.27 6.88 17.95
C ILE A 223 2.58 7.97 18.79
N ALA A 224 1.34 8.32 18.42
CA ALA A 224 0.50 9.27 19.16
C ALA A 224 -0.47 8.57 20.10
N GLY A 225 -0.90 7.35 19.76
CA GLY A 225 -1.72 6.50 20.61
C GLY A 225 -0.90 5.76 21.68
N ASP A 226 -1.54 4.80 22.36
CA ASP A 226 -0.86 3.94 23.34
C ASP A 226 0.09 2.96 22.64
N PRO A 227 1.42 2.99 22.91
CA PRO A 227 2.39 2.08 22.32
C PRO A 227 2.16 0.61 22.68
N LEU A 228 1.61 0.32 23.85
CA LEU A 228 1.31 -1.06 24.28
C LEU A 228 0.13 -1.60 23.49
N GLU A 229 -0.91 -0.79 23.29
CA GLU A 229 -2.05 -1.15 22.46
C GLU A 229 -1.64 -1.30 20.99
N PHE A 230 -0.78 -0.42 20.46
CA PHE A 230 -0.20 -0.58 19.13
C PHE A 230 0.49 -1.94 18.96
N SER A 231 1.35 -2.31 19.91
CA SER A 231 2.05 -3.59 19.90
C SER A 231 1.09 -4.79 20.01
N ARG A 232 0.05 -4.69 20.84
CA ARG A 232 -1.00 -5.70 20.99
C ARG A 232 -1.74 -5.92 19.67
N LEU A 233 -2.11 -4.83 18.98
CA LEU A 233 -2.81 -4.89 17.71
C LEU A 233 -1.94 -5.47 16.58
N LEU A 234 -0.63 -5.21 16.56
CA LEU A 234 0.30 -5.84 15.61
C LEU A 234 0.32 -7.36 15.80
N LYS A 235 0.46 -7.84 17.05
CA LYS A 235 0.42 -9.28 17.37
C LYS A 235 -0.93 -9.89 16.97
N GLN A 236 -2.01 -9.19 17.19
CA GLN A 236 -3.35 -9.64 16.81
C GLN A 236 -3.52 -9.70 15.29
N ALA A 237 -2.96 -8.75 14.53
CA ALA A 237 -2.93 -8.80 13.08
C ALA A 237 -2.21 -10.07 12.59
N ALA A 238 -1.02 -10.36 13.14
CA ALA A 238 -0.25 -11.57 12.83
C ALA A 238 -1.04 -12.84 13.16
N ALA A 239 -1.67 -12.92 14.35
CA ALA A 239 -2.50 -14.04 14.75
C ALA A 239 -3.73 -14.28 13.84
N LEU A 240 -4.26 -13.21 13.22
CA LEU A 240 -5.33 -13.27 12.22
C LEU A 240 -4.81 -13.50 10.79
N GLY A 241 -3.52 -13.81 10.62
CA GLY A 241 -2.89 -14.07 9.32
C GLY A 241 -2.71 -12.82 8.44
N LYS A 242 -2.84 -11.61 9.02
CA LYS A 242 -2.60 -10.35 8.29
C LYS A 242 -1.12 -10.01 8.30
N ARG A 243 -0.61 -9.60 7.16
CA ARG A 243 0.79 -9.19 7.00
C ARG A 243 0.91 -7.69 7.25
N VAL A 244 1.80 -7.30 8.15
CA VAL A 244 2.01 -5.88 8.49
C VAL A 244 3.42 -5.47 8.11
N ILE A 245 3.53 -4.34 7.39
CA ILE A 245 4.81 -3.69 7.08
C ILE A 245 4.83 -2.28 7.67
N VAL A 246 6.00 -1.87 8.17
CA VAL A 246 6.15 -0.57 8.83
C VAL A 246 7.34 0.18 8.25
N LEU A 247 7.08 1.38 7.74
CA LEU A 247 8.09 2.38 7.38
C LEU A 247 8.12 3.47 8.45
N LYS A 248 9.20 3.53 9.23
CA LYS A 248 9.40 4.55 10.27
C LYS A 248 10.31 5.65 9.74
N SER A 249 9.83 6.87 9.71
CA SER A 249 10.63 8.08 9.46
C SER A 249 11.21 8.67 10.75
N GLY A 250 12.19 9.56 10.66
CA GLY A 250 12.80 10.18 11.85
C GLY A 250 13.70 9.22 12.63
N ARG A 251 14.47 8.36 11.95
CA ARG A 251 15.34 7.33 12.57
C ARG A 251 16.65 7.87 13.10
N THR A 252 17.17 8.93 12.47
CA THR A 252 18.39 9.62 12.86
C THR A 252 18.06 10.90 13.63
N GLU A 253 19.04 11.51 14.28
CA GLU A 253 18.83 12.78 14.97
C GLU A 253 18.40 13.89 14.00
N GLU A 254 19.00 13.94 12.81
CA GLU A 254 18.60 14.87 11.73
C GLU A 254 17.20 14.59 11.25
N GLY A 255 16.85 13.31 11.01
CA GLY A 255 15.52 12.89 10.63
C GLY A 255 14.47 13.20 11.69
N ALA A 256 14.81 13.05 12.97
CA ALA A 256 13.93 13.41 14.09
C ALA A 256 13.68 14.91 14.15
N ARG A 257 14.71 15.75 13.94
CA ARG A 257 14.58 17.21 13.81
C ARG A 257 13.69 17.60 12.63
N ALA A 258 13.90 16.96 11.47
CA ALA A 258 13.06 17.18 10.29
C ALA A 258 11.59 16.81 10.53
N ALA A 259 11.32 15.67 11.15
CA ALA A 259 9.95 15.25 11.52
C ALA A 259 9.30 16.24 12.50
N ALA A 260 10.04 16.72 13.50
CA ALA A 260 9.54 17.70 14.45
C ALA A 260 9.14 19.03 13.79
N SER A 261 9.88 19.47 12.76
CA SER A 261 9.55 20.69 12.01
C SER A 261 8.43 20.47 10.99
N HIS A 262 8.21 19.23 10.54
CA HIS A 262 7.22 18.90 9.51
C HIS A 262 5.81 18.70 10.08
N THR A 263 5.68 17.93 11.17
CA THR A 263 4.37 17.56 11.75
C THR A 263 4.20 18.01 13.21
N GLY A 264 5.21 18.65 13.78
CA GLY A 264 5.27 18.94 15.22
C GLY A 264 5.46 17.69 16.09
N ALA A 265 5.73 16.54 15.47
CA ALA A 265 5.88 15.28 16.18
C ALA A 265 7.19 15.23 16.98
N MET A 266 7.12 14.94 18.28
CA MET A 266 8.30 14.61 19.06
C MET A 266 8.69 13.16 18.82
N VAL A 267 9.74 12.94 18.00
CA VAL A 267 10.32 11.62 17.83
C VAL A 267 11.20 11.31 19.03
N LYS A 268 10.67 10.52 19.97
CA LYS A 268 11.38 10.05 21.16
C LYS A 268 11.62 8.55 21.07
N GLY A 269 12.74 8.08 21.62
CA GLY A 269 13.05 6.66 21.77
C GLY A 269 14.12 6.15 20.82
N SER A 270 14.66 4.97 21.14
CA SER A 270 15.68 4.28 20.35
C SER A 270 15.05 3.60 19.14
N ASP A 271 15.59 3.86 17.94
CA ASP A 271 15.20 3.19 16.70
C ASP A 271 15.42 1.66 16.78
N ALA A 272 16.46 1.22 17.49
CA ALA A 272 16.76 -0.20 17.72
C ALA A 272 15.68 -0.88 18.58
N ILE A 273 15.17 -0.20 19.62
CA ILE A 273 14.07 -0.73 20.44
C ILE A 273 12.80 -0.84 19.58
N PHE A 274 12.47 0.19 18.81
CA PHE A 274 11.33 0.16 17.91
C PHE A 274 11.42 -1.00 16.90
N ASP A 275 12.60 -1.20 16.27
CA ASP A 275 12.85 -2.30 15.33
C ASP A 275 12.63 -3.66 15.99
N THR A 276 13.16 -3.84 17.22
CA THR A 276 12.99 -5.08 17.98
C THR A 276 11.51 -5.36 18.29
N VAL A 277 10.77 -4.36 18.74
CA VAL A 277 9.34 -4.50 19.07
C VAL A 277 8.53 -4.85 17.81
N ILE A 278 8.75 -4.17 16.69
CA ILE A 278 8.05 -4.45 15.43
C ILE A 278 8.26 -5.90 15.01
N LYS A 279 9.50 -6.39 15.05
CA LYS A 279 9.84 -7.79 14.71
C LYS A 279 9.19 -8.79 15.68
N GLN A 280 9.25 -8.53 16.98
CA GLN A 280 8.61 -9.38 18.00
C GLN A 280 7.09 -9.41 17.91
N CYS A 281 6.49 -8.39 17.30
CA CYS A 281 5.05 -8.34 17.04
C CYS A 281 4.65 -9.01 15.72
N GLY A 282 5.57 -9.65 14.99
CA GLY A 282 5.28 -10.33 13.73
C GLY A 282 5.10 -9.37 12.54
N ALA A 283 5.56 -8.12 12.65
CA ALA A 283 5.54 -7.15 11.57
C ALA A 283 6.92 -6.98 10.93
N LEU A 284 6.94 -6.61 9.64
CA LEU A 284 8.16 -6.38 8.89
C LEU A 284 8.47 -4.89 8.83
N ARG A 285 9.71 -4.53 9.14
CA ARG A 285 10.22 -3.18 8.95
C ARG A 285 10.88 -3.04 7.58
N VAL A 286 10.53 -1.97 6.88
CA VAL A 286 11.13 -1.55 5.60
C VAL A 286 11.85 -0.21 5.76
N SER A 287 12.79 0.09 4.86
CA SER A 287 13.73 1.20 5.04
C SER A 287 13.52 2.36 4.08
N THR A 288 12.93 2.12 2.91
CA THR A 288 12.71 3.14 1.89
C THR A 288 11.25 3.21 1.46
N ILE A 289 10.87 4.35 0.88
CA ILE A 289 9.52 4.55 0.34
C ILE A 289 9.23 3.57 -0.80
N GLU A 290 10.24 3.32 -1.64
CA GLU A 290 10.12 2.40 -2.77
C GLU A 290 9.91 0.96 -2.27
N GLU A 291 10.75 0.50 -1.35
CA GLU A 291 10.61 -0.82 -0.71
C GLU A 291 9.24 -0.97 -0.03
N PHE A 292 8.74 0.08 0.62
CA PHE A 292 7.42 0.06 1.26
C PHE A 292 6.30 -0.27 0.27
N PHE A 293 6.24 0.41 -0.87
CA PHE A 293 5.19 0.17 -1.86
C PHE A 293 5.39 -1.15 -2.62
N ASP A 294 6.63 -1.49 -2.98
CA ASP A 294 6.94 -2.73 -3.70
C ASP A 294 6.62 -3.97 -2.85
N VAL A 295 7.04 -3.98 -1.59
CA VAL A 295 6.76 -5.08 -0.66
C VAL A 295 5.25 -5.15 -0.33
N ALA A 296 4.60 -4.01 -0.04
CA ALA A 296 3.16 -3.98 0.24
C ALA A 296 2.35 -4.58 -0.92
N ARG A 297 2.66 -4.16 -2.15
CA ARG A 297 2.04 -4.66 -3.37
C ARG A 297 2.27 -6.16 -3.56
N ALA A 298 3.52 -6.61 -3.41
CA ALA A 298 3.85 -8.03 -3.53
C ALA A 298 3.13 -8.90 -2.50
N LEU A 299 3.13 -8.49 -1.24
CA LEU A 299 2.45 -9.22 -0.17
C LEU A 299 0.94 -9.34 -0.43
N GLU A 300 0.34 -8.30 -1.02
CA GLU A 300 -1.07 -8.35 -1.44
C GLU A 300 -1.27 -9.37 -2.57
N ARG A 301 -0.36 -9.41 -3.57
CA ARG A 301 -0.42 -10.37 -4.69
C ARG A 301 -0.20 -11.81 -4.24
N PHE A 302 0.74 -12.07 -3.35
CA PHE A 302 0.96 -13.43 -2.84
C PHE A 302 -0.28 -14.05 -2.16
N GLY A 303 -1.25 -13.24 -1.74
CA GLY A 303 -2.49 -13.73 -1.13
C GLY A 303 -2.21 -14.62 0.08
N SER A 304 -2.59 -15.90 0.01
CA SER A 304 -2.38 -16.90 1.06
C SER A 304 -1.07 -17.70 0.92
N LEU A 305 -0.25 -17.43 -0.11
CA LEU A 305 1.02 -18.12 -0.25
C LEU A 305 1.94 -17.88 0.95
N SER A 306 2.67 -18.90 1.36
CA SER A 306 3.68 -18.84 2.41
C SER A 306 5.04 -19.28 1.87
N LEU A 307 6.10 -18.77 2.51
CA LEU A 307 7.49 -19.14 2.20
C LEU A 307 8.26 -19.29 3.50
N THR A 308 8.55 -20.52 3.89
CA THR A 308 9.34 -20.83 5.08
C THR A 308 10.76 -21.26 4.75
N GLY A 309 10.96 -21.86 3.57
CA GLY A 309 12.28 -22.20 3.05
C GLY A 309 13.01 -20.96 2.50
N ASP A 310 14.29 -21.12 2.22
CA ASP A 310 15.17 -20.03 1.74
C ASP A 310 15.87 -20.36 0.42
N ARG A 311 15.62 -21.54 -0.15
CA ARG A 311 16.28 -22.03 -1.36
C ARG A 311 15.62 -21.41 -2.60
N ILE A 312 16.32 -20.44 -3.22
CA ILE A 312 15.84 -19.70 -4.37
C ILE A 312 16.56 -20.11 -5.66
N VAL A 313 15.84 -20.23 -6.74
CA VAL A 313 16.42 -20.26 -8.09
C VAL A 313 16.29 -18.90 -8.72
N THR A 314 17.40 -18.38 -9.23
CA THR A 314 17.45 -17.11 -9.97
C THR A 314 17.65 -17.38 -11.46
N VAL A 315 16.75 -16.86 -12.30
CA VAL A 315 16.77 -16.97 -13.75
C VAL A 315 16.99 -15.58 -14.31
N ALA A 316 18.16 -15.34 -14.89
CA ALA A 316 18.59 -14.04 -15.40
C ALA A 316 18.76 -14.07 -16.94
N GLY A 317 18.69 -12.90 -17.57
CA GLY A 317 18.85 -12.73 -19.00
C GLY A 317 20.30 -12.87 -19.50
N SER A 318 21.26 -12.93 -18.58
CA SER A 318 22.67 -13.15 -18.88
C SER A 318 23.40 -13.75 -17.69
N GLY A 319 24.49 -14.49 -17.97
CA GLY A 319 25.34 -15.08 -16.92
C GLY A 319 25.94 -14.02 -15.97
N GLY A 320 26.35 -12.87 -16.50
CA GLY A 320 26.91 -11.76 -15.69
C GLY A 320 25.89 -11.18 -14.68
N GLU A 321 24.64 -11.04 -15.08
CA GLU A 321 23.55 -10.61 -14.20
C GLU A 321 23.29 -11.67 -13.12
N GLY A 322 23.31 -12.96 -13.49
CA GLY A 322 23.20 -14.09 -12.55
C GLY A 322 24.25 -14.06 -11.44
N VAL A 323 25.49 -13.68 -11.76
CA VAL A 323 26.58 -13.53 -10.75
C VAL A 323 26.23 -12.45 -9.74
N VAL A 324 25.79 -11.26 -10.18
CA VAL A 324 25.39 -10.16 -9.30
C VAL A 324 24.22 -10.58 -8.41
N LEU A 325 23.23 -11.27 -8.98
CA LEU A 325 22.06 -11.72 -8.23
C LEU A 325 22.39 -12.79 -7.18
N THR A 326 23.42 -13.60 -7.40
CA THR A 326 23.89 -14.56 -6.40
C THR A 326 24.37 -13.87 -5.11
N ASP A 327 25.11 -12.77 -5.24
CA ASP A 327 25.54 -11.99 -4.07
C ASP A 327 24.34 -11.34 -3.34
N LEU A 328 23.37 -10.83 -4.09
CA LEU A 328 22.15 -10.23 -3.53
C LEU A 328 21.27 -11.26 -2.80
N VAL A 329 21.15 -12.48 -3.32
CA VAL A 329 20.43 -13.57 -2.66
C VAL A 329 20.96 -13.80 -1.25
N GLN A 330 22.28 -13.85 -1.10
CA GLN A 330 22.93 -14.05 0.19
C GLN A 330 22.75 -12.85 1.13
N GLN A 331 22.80 -11.61 0.60
CA GLN A 331 22.55 -10.38 1.36
C GLN A 331 21.10 -10.32 1.90
N GLU A 332 20.13 -10.84 1.16
CA GLU A 332 18.74 -10.91 1.59
C GLU A 332 18.44 -12.10 2.54
N GLY A 333 19.47 -12.89 2.90
CA GLY A 333 19.36 -14.02 3.83
C GLY A 333 18.67 -15.24 3.22
N MET A 334 18.85 -15.43 1.91
CA MET A 334 18.37 -16.60 1.17
C MET A 334 19.55 -17.41 0.63
N GLU A 335 19.31 -18.64 0.20
CA GLU A 335 20.32 -19.54 -0.32
C GLU A 335 20.05 -19.92 -1.78
N MET A 336 21.13 -20.02 -2.57
CA MET A 336 21.01 -20.52 -3.94
C MET A 336 20.64 -22.01 -3.93
N ALA A 337 19.46 -22.35 -4.43
CA ALA A 337 18.98 -23.73 -4.52
C ALA A 337 19.90 -24.58 -5.38
N ARG A 338 20.04 -25.86 -5.02
CA ARG A 338 20.71 -26.86 -5.83
C ARG A 338 19.66 -27.80 -6.40
N ALA A 339 19.39 -27.68 -7.70
CA ALA A 339 18.44 -28.53 -8.38
C ALA A 339 18.82 -30.01 -8.29
N THR A 340 17.83 -30.88 -8.18
CA THR A 340 18.04 -32.33 -8.17
C THR A 340 18.60 -32.84 -9.49
N PRO A 341 19.29 -34.00 -9.52
CA PRO A 341 19.77 -34.62 -10.76
C PRO A 341 18.65 -34.85 -11.80
N ALA A 342 17.45 -35.20 -11.34
CA ALA A 342 16.28 -35.37 -12.22
C ALA A 342 15.86 -34.06 -12.88
N THR A 343 15.84 -32.95 -12.15
CA THR A 343 15.58 -31.62 -12.68
C THR A 343 16.65 -31.20 -13.68
N MET A 344 17.93 -31.42 -13.36
CA MET A 344 19.04 -31.14 -14.27
C MET A 344 18.91 -31.90 -15.59
N GLU A 345 18.53 -33.18 -15.56
CA GLU A 345 18.32 -33.96 -16.77
C GLU A 345 17.18 -33.39 -17.65
N ARG A 346 16.09 -32.95 -17.03
CA ARG A 346 14.99 -32.29 -17.77
C ARG A 346 15.45 -30.97 -18.41
N LEU A 347 16.28 -30.19 -17.71
CA LEU A 347 16.76 -28.89 -18.20
C LEU A 347 17.75 -29.02 -19.35
N LYS A 348 18.44 -30.14 -19.51
CA LYS A 348 19.36 -30.39 -20.64
C LYS A 348 18.68 -30.23 -22.01
N SER A 349 17.38 -30.51 -22.10
CA SER A 349 16.62 -30.36 -23.34
C SER A 349 16.54 -28.93 -23.88
N ILE A 350 16.79 -27.93 -23.02
CA ILE A 350 16.79 -26.51 -23.38
C ILE A 350 18.17 -25.85 -23.25
N PHE A 351 19.20 -26.60 -22.89
CA PHE A 351 20.56 -26.09 -22.84
C PHE A 351 21.11 -25.76 -24.23
N PRO A 352 22.11 -24.87 -24.34
CA PRO A 352 22.93 -24.74 -25.54
C PRO A 352 23.67 -26.06 -25.80
N PRO A 353 24.46 -26.20 -26.92
CA PRO A 353 25.23 -27.40 -27.18
C PRO A 353 26.31 -27.77 -26.15
N TRP A 354 26.24 -27.19 -24.95
CA TRP A 354 27.11 -27.48 -23.81
C TRP A 354 26.30 -27.37 -22.51
N ASP A 355 26.83 -28.00 -21.44
CA ASP A 355 26.21 -27.94 -20.11
C ASP A 355 26.32 -26.55 -19.47
N ILE A 356 25.25 -26.11 -18.84
CA ILE A 356 25.19 -24.90 -18.02
C ILE A 356 24.64 -25.21 -16.62
N GLY A 357 24.86 -24.29 -15.69
CA GLY A 357 24.29 -24.40 -14.33
C GLY A 357 22.80 -24.15 -14.31
N ALA A 358 22.10 -24.81 -13.41
CA ALA A 358 20.68 -24.54 -13.18
C ALA A 358 20.43 -23.28 -12.31
N ASN A 359 21.43 -22.81 -11.56
CA ASN A 359 21.28 -21.70 -10.66
C ASN A 359 22.62 -20.99 -10.35
N PRO A 360 22.84 -19.72 -10.73
CA PRO A 360 21.91 -18.93 -11.53
C PRO A 360 21.72 -19.51 -12.94
N PHE A 361 20.49 -19.48 -13.47
CA PHE A 361 20.19 -19.98 -14.80
C PHE A 361 20.34 -18.85 -15.82
N ASP A 362 21.18 -19.09 -16.86
CA ASP A 362 21.34 -18.15 -17.96
C ASP A 362 20.25 -18.37 -19.02
N LEU A 363 19.16 -17.61 -18.90
CA LEU A 363 18.05 -17.63 -19.84
C LEU A 363 18.46 -17.15 -21.24
N GLY A 364 19.32 -16.14 -21.30
CA GLY A 364 19.69 -15.47 -22.54
C GLY A 364 20.39 -16.43 -23.52
N ILE A 365 21.27 -17.28 -23.03
CA ILE A 365 21.93 -18.26 -23.88
C ILE A 365 20.97 -19.33 -24.35
N CYS A 366 20.05 -19.81 -23.51
CA CYS A 366 19.06 -20.81 -23.91
C CYS A 366 18.11 -20.31 -25.02
N LEU A 367 17.72 -19.03 -24.95
CA LEU A 367 16.85 -18.39 -25.94
C LEU A 367 17.51 -18.16 -27.32
N GLN A 368 18.83 -18.35 -27.43
CA GLN A 368 19.53 -18.33 -28.72
C GLN A 368 19.35 -19.63 -29.51
N PHE A 369 19.13 -20.74 -28.84
CA PHE A 369 19.07 -22.07 -29.42
C PHE A 369 17.65 -22.66 -29.41
N ASN A 370 16.74 -22.15 -28.61
CA ASN A 370 15.44 -22.74 -28.40
C ASN A 370 14.32 -21.68 -28.47
N ASP A 371 13.11 -22.14 -28.78
CA ASP A 371 11.91 -21.31 -28.74
C ASP A 371 11.63 -20.84 -27.28
N ALA A 372 11.22 -19.58 -27.13
CA ALA A 372 11.00 -18.99 -25.82
C ALA A 372 9.92 -19.71 -24.99
N ALA A 373 8.83 -20.14 -25.62
CA ALA A 373 7.76 -20.85 -24.91
C ALA A 373 8.26 -22.22 -24.41
N VAL A 374 9.06 -22.92 -25.23
CA VAL A 374 9.68 -24.21 -24.84
C VAL A 374 10.61 -24.00 -23.65
N VAL A 375 11.48 -22.97 -23.69
CA VAL A 375 12.42 -22.68 -22.62
C VAL A 375 11.68 -22.38 -21.32
N TYR A 376 10.72 -21.45 -21.33
CA TYR A 376 9.99 -21.07 -20.11
C TYR A 376 9.15 -22.22 -19.57
N ASN A 377 8.44 -22.97 -20.42
CA ASN A 377 7.62 -24.08 -19.97
C ASN A 377 8.48 -25.18 -19.30
N THR A 378 9.57 -25.59 -19.95
CA THR A 378 10.46 -26.61 -19.39
C THR A 378 11.11 -26.16 -18.09
N LEU A 379 11.67 -24.93 -18.10
CA LEU A 379 12.37 -24.34 -16.95
C LEU A 379 11.46 -24.20 -15.73
N ILE A 380 10.34 -23.47 -15.90
CA ILE A 380 9.44 -23.15 -14.79
C ILE A 380 8.82 -24.42 -14.21
N GLN A 381 8.37 -25.34 -15.08
CA GLN A 381 7.78 -26.58 -14.62
C GLN A 381 8.81 -27.47 -13.88
N ALA A 382 10.00 -27.66 -14.42
CA ALA A 382 11.02 -28.48 -13.81
C ALA A 382 11.46 -27.95 -12.42
N LEU A 383 11.68 -26.62 -12.32
CA LEU A 383 12.11 -26.00 -11.07
C LEU A 383 10.99 -25.91 -10.03
N ALA A 384 9.75 -25.71 -10.48
CA ALA A 384 8.61 -25.65 -9.55
C ALA A 384 8.28 -27.03 -8.93
N GLU A 385 8.51 -28.11 -9.64
CA GLU A 385 8.33 -29.48 -9.17
C GLU A 385 9.52 -29.99 -8.33
N ASP A 386 10.65 -29.27 -8.31
CA ASP A 386 11.86 -29.69 -7.57
C ASP A 386 11.72 -29.40 -6.07
N ASP A 387 11.84 -30.42 -5.22
CA ASP A 387 11.74 -30.31 -3.76
C ASP A 387 12.89 -29.50 -3.12
N ASN A 388 13.97 -29.28 -3.84
CA ASN A 388 15.10 -28.46 -3.38
C ASN A 388 14.91 -26.97 -3.71
N VAL A 389 13.79 -26.58 -4.33
CA VAL A 389 13.48 -25.18 -4.69
C VAL A 389 12.27 -24.71 -3.88
N ASP A 390 12.40 -23.63 -3.14
CA ASP A 390 11.33 -23.05 -2.33
C ASP A 390 10.66 -21.86 -3.02
N VAL A 391 11.41 -21.10 -3.84
CA VAL A 391 10.91 -19.93 -4.55
C VAL A 391 11.63 -19.73 -5.89
N LEU A 392 10.91 -19.24 -6.89
CA LEU A 392 11.45 -18.92 -8.21
C LEU A 392 11.52 -17.38 -8.39
N HIS A 393 12.71 -16.91 -8.76
CA HIS A 393 12.99 -15.51 -9.10
C HIS A 393 13.38 -15.47 -10.59
N VAL A 394 12.47 -14.98 -11.45
CA VAL A 394 12.57 -15.22 -12.88
C VAL A 394 12.44 -13.94 -13.69
N GLN A 395 13.40 -13.71 -14.57
CA GLN A 395 13.24 -12.70 -15.62
C GLN A 395 12.19 -13.15 -16.64
N ILE A 396 11.23 -12.29 -16.94
CA ILE A 396 10.31 -12.46 -18.05
C ILE A 396 10.72 -11.56 -19.22
N HIS A 397 11.01 -12.18 -20.36
CA HIS A 397 11.44 -11.44 -21.54
C HIS A 397 10.25 -10.80 -22.26
N GLN A 398 10.46 -9.64 -22.89
CA GLN A 398 9.41 -8.91 -23.62
C GLN A 398 8.69 -9.76 -24.71
N ARG A 399 9.40 -10.68 -25.35
CA ARG A 399 8.78 -11.61 -26.32
C ARG A 399 7.69 -12.46 -25.68
N VAL A 400 7.89 -12.86 -24.42
CA VAL A 400 6.92 -13.67 -23.67
C VAL A 400 5.76 -12.80 -23.16
N ILE A 401 6.05 -11.57 -22.72
CA ILE A 401 5.01 -10.62 -22.30
C ILE A 401 4.05 -10.31 -23.47
N ASN A 402 4.56 -10.25 -24.67
CA ASN A 402 3.79 -9.97 -25.88
C ASN A 402 3.24 -11.23 -26.58
N ALA A 403 3.53 -12.43 -26.03
CA ALA A 403 3.02 -13.68 -26.58
C ALA A 403 1.53 -13.91 -26.24
N PRO A 404 0.84 -14.81 -26.95
CA PRO A 404 -0.51 -15.23 -26.57
C PRO A 404 -0.56 -15.75 -25.13
N ARG A 405 -1.65 -15.47 -24.41
CA ARG A 405 -1.80 -15.84 -22.99
C ARG A 405 -1.67 -17.34 -22.72
N GLU A 406 -2.01 -18.16 -23.70
CA GLU A 406 -1.86 -19.62 -23.64
C GLU A 406 -0.39 -20.04 -23.39
N SER A 407 0.57 -19.27 -23.91
CA SER A 407 2.00 -19.50 -23.70
C SER A 407 2.46 -19.23 -22.25
N LEU A 408 1.62 -18.56 -21.46
CA LEU A 408 1.88 -18.21 -20.06
C LEU A 408 1.22 -19.18 -19.07
N SER A 409 0.53 -20.21 -19.56
CA SER A 409 -0.19 -21.18 -18.72
C SER A 409 0.71 -21.90 -17.72
N VAL A 410 2.00 -22.06 -18.03
CA VAL A 410 2.99 -22.63 -17.11
C VAL A 410 3.09 -21.85 -15.80
N PHE A 411 3.01 -20.50 -15.85
CA PHE A 411 3.09 -19.68 -14.64
C PHE A 411 1.88 -19.90 -13.72
N THR A 412 0.69 -20.09 -14.28
CA THR A 412 -0.52 -20.38 -13.49
C THR A 412 -0.56 -21.83 -13.00
N GLY A 413 -0.01 -22.78 -13.77
CA GLY A 413 0.16 -24.16 -13.33
C GLY A 413 1.03 -24.29 -12.08
N VAL A 414 2.05 -23.46 -11.96
CA VAL A 414 2.94 -23.44 -10.79
C VAL A 414 2.25 -22.85 -9.54
N SER A 415 1.30 -21.95 -9.68
CA SER A 415 0.48 -21.47 -8.56
C SER A 415 -0.25 -22.63 -7.86
N ALA A 416 -0.61 -23.69 -8.58
CA ALA A 416 -1.21 -24.90 -8.00
C ALA A 416 -0.23 -25.68 -7.09
N LEU A 417 1.07 -25.54 -7.30
CA LEU A 417 2.13 -26.16 -6.45
C LEU A 417 2.41 -25.36 -5.18
N LYS A 418 1.73 -24.20 -5.00
CA LYS A 418 1.88 -23.29 -3.86
C LYS A 418 3.31 -22.76 -3.64
N LYS A 419 4.18 -22.81 -4.65
CA LYS A 419 5.50 -22.19 -4.63
C LYS A 419 5.42 -20.75 -5.09
N PRO A 420 5.93 -19.78 -4.31
CA PRO A 420 5.99 -18.38 -4.74
C PRO A 420 6.87 -18.22 -5.99
N ILE A 421 6.36 -17.44 -6.94
CA ILE A 421 7.13 -16.95 -8.08
C ILE A 421 7.14 -15.45 -8.00
N VAL A 422 8.30 -14.84 -8.20
CA VAL A 422 8.47 -13.41 -8.40
C VAL A 422 9.06 -13.17 -9.78
N LEU A 423 8.42 -12.32 -10.56
CA LEU A 423 8.89 -12.00 -11.89
C LEU A 423 9.48 -10.59 -11.94
N TRP A 424 10.39 -10.41 -12.87
CA TRP A 424 10.90 -9.08 -13.19
C TRP A 424 11.18 -8.94 -14.68
N SER A 425 11.06 -7.72 -15.17
CA SER A 425 11.42 -7.34 -16.54
C SER A 425 11.81 -5.89 -16.56
N ILE A 426 12.89 -5.55 -17.24
CA ILE A 426 13.35 -4.17 -17.35
C ILE A 426 12.23 -3.28 -17.90
N GLY A 427 11.88 -2.24 -17.15
CA GLY A 427 10.82 -1.32 -17.53
C GLY A 427 9.40 -1.87 -17.41
N ALA A 428 9.19 -2.96 -16.65
CA ALA A 428 7.86 -3.52 -16.41
C ALA A 428 6.91 -2.50 -15.78
N ARG A 429 5.70 -2.40 -16.34
CA ARG A 429 4.62 -1.53 -15.86
C ARG A 429 3.34 -2.36 -15.71
N PRO A 430 3.19 -3.08 -14.59
CA PRO A 430 2.05 -4.00 -14.42
C PRO A 430 0.70 -3.30 -14.58
N GLY A 431 0.59 -2.05 -14.15
CA GLY A 431 -0.64 -1.27 -14.27
C GLY A 431 -1.03 -0.94 -15.72
N ALA A 432 -0.04 -0.78 -16.60
CA ALA A 432 -0.22 -0.38 -17.99
C ALA A 432 -0.20 -1.56 -18.99
N ASN A 433 -0.03 -2.81 -18.52
CA ASN A 433 0.10 -3.99 -19.38
C ASN A 433 -0.83 -5.12 -18.93
N GLU A 434 -1.77 -5.51 -19.78
CA GLU A 434 -2.79 -6.53 -19.47
C GLU A 434 -2.20 -7.91 -19.14
N THR A 435 -1.11 -8.30 -19.81
CA THR A 435 -0.44 -9.58 -19.54
C THR A 435 0.20 -9.59 -18.16
N LEU A 436 0.86 -8.49 -17.78
CA LEU A 436 1.45 -8.37 -16.47
C LEU A 436 0.38 -8.26 -15.37
N GLN A 437 -0.74 -7.57 -15.62
CA GLN A 437 -1.89 -7.57 -14.72
C GLN A 437 -2.45 -8.98 -14.52
N TRP A 438 -2.59 -9.73 -15.61
CA TRP A 438 -3.06 -11.11 -15.58
C TRP A 438 -2.15 -12.01 -14.74
N LEU A 439 -0.81 -11.89 -14.85
CA LEU A 439 0.14 -12.62 -14.01
C LEU A 439 -0.07 -12.26 -12.52
N GLU A 440 -0.22 -10.98 -12.21
CA GLU A 440 -0.48 -10.53 -10.85
C GLU A 440 -1.83 -11.01 -10.29
N ASP A 441 -2.85 -11.17 -11.13
CA ASP A 441 -4.15 -11.76 -10.76
C ASP A 441 -4.02 -13.24 -10.37
N HIS A 442 -2.98 -13.91 -10.86
CA HIS A 442 -2.64 -15.29 -10.53
C HIS A 442 -1.56 -15.42 -9.43
N GLN A 443 -1.46 -14.42 -8.56
CA GLN A 443 -0.55 -14.40 -7.40
C GLN A 443 0.94 -14.35 -7.76
N ILE A 444 1.29 -13.82 -8.94
CA ILE A 444 2.66 -13.69 -9.42
C ILE A 444 3.01 -12.21 -9.53
N PRO A 445 3.62 -11.59 -8.52
CA PRO A 445 4.00 -10.19 -8.58
C PRO A 445 5.11 -9.95 -9.59
N VAL A 446 5.00 -8.84 -10.34
CA VAL A 446 5.96 -8.45 -11.38
C VAL A 446 6.62 -7.12 -11.02
N PHE A 447 7.93 -7.04 -11.24
CA PHE A 447 8.75 -5.88 -10.93
C PHE A 447 9.54 -5.37 -12.14
N ASP A 448 10.02 -4.14 -12.05
CA ASP A 448 10.87 -3.51 -13.06
C ASP A 448 12.38 -3.78 -12.85
N SER A 449 12.74 -4.39 -11.71
CA SER A 449 14.12 -4.80 -11.41
C SER A 449 14.19 -6.12 -10.64
N PRO A 450 15.30 -6.88 -10.79
CA PRO A 450 15.50 -8.13 -10.07
C PRO A 450 15.63 -7.94 -8.56
N GLU A 451 16.25 -6.85 -8.10
CA GLU A 451 16.43 -6.54 -6.68
C GLU A 451 15.09 -6.37 -5.96
N LYS A 452 14.13 -5.69 -6.60
CA LYS A 452 12.78 -5.51 -6.05
C LYS A 452 12.04 -6.84 -5.93
N ALA A 453 12.13 -7.69 -6.96
CA ALA A 453 11.53 -9.01 -6.97
C ALA A 453 12.12 -9.90 -5.86
N LEU A 454 13.44 -9.90 -5.71
CA LEU A 454 14.14 -10.66 -4.68
C LEU A 454 13.75 -10.19 -3.26
N ARG A 455 13.74 -8.87 -3.01
CA ARG A 455 13.31 -8.30 -1.71
C ARG A 455 11.88 -8.68 -1.37
N ALA A 456 10.99 -8.73 -2.35
CA ALA A 456 9.60 -9.13 -2.14
C ALA A 456 9.50 -10.60 -1.69
N ALA A 457 10.28 -11.51 -2.27
CA ALA A 457 10.37 -12.90 -1.84
C ALA A 457 10.95 -13.03 -0.42
N ALA A 458 12.05 -12.34 -0.14
CA ALA A 458 12.66 -12.30 1.18
C ALA A 458 11.74 -11.73 2.26
N ALA A 459 10.95 -10.69 1.92
CA ALA A 459 9.95 -10.10 2.79
C ALA A 459 8.84 -11.11 3.15
N LEU A 460 8.34 -11.86 2.17
CA LEU A 460 7.35 -12.92 2.40
C LEU A 460 7.90 -13.97 3.39
N ARG A 461 9.14 -14.43 3.17
CA ARG A 461 9.79 -15.40 4.05
C ARG A 461 9.93 -14.87 5.49
N ARG A 462 10.46 -13.66 5.65
CA ARG A 462 10.63 -13.03 6.98
C ARG A 462 9.33 -12.97 7.77
N LEU A 463 8.21 -12.60 7.12
CA LEU A 463 6.89 -12.56 7.75
C LEU A 463 6.37 -13.97 8.10
N CYS A 464 6.57 -14.96 7.22
CA CYS A 464 6.12 -16.32 7.50
C CYS A 464 6.88 -16.94 8.67
N LEU A 465 8.19 -16.68 8.80
CA LEU A 465 9.00 -17.16 9.93
C LEU A 465 8.61 -16.49 11.26
N SER A 466 8.32 -15.18 11.24
CA SER A 466 7.90 -14.47 12.45
C SER A 466 6.52 -14.93 12.96
N ALA A 467 5.61 -15.30 12.08
CA ALA A 467 4.30 -15.84 12.43
C ALA A 467 4.35 -17.25 13.04
N GLY A 468 5.37 -18.06 12.69
CA GLY A 468 5.56 -19.41 13.23
C GLY A 468 6.26 -19.44 14.60
N SER A 469 6.80 -18.31 15.06
CA SER A 469 7.56 -18.19 16.33
C SER A 469 6.73 -17.61 17.48
N SER A 470 5.49 -17.25 17.23
CA SER A 470 4.50 -16.70 18.18
C SER A 470 3.45 -17.75 18.51
#